data_6066d4262e6aa3f2d54d5761c2e89a76
#
_entry.id   6066d4262e6aa3f2d54d5761c2e89a76
#
_cell.length_a   1.000
_cell.length_b   1.000
_cell.length_c   1.000
_cell.angle_alpha   90.00
_cell.angle_beta   90.00
_cell.angle_gamma   90.00
#
_symmetry.space_group_name_H-M   'P 1'
#
loop_
_entity.id
_entity.type
_entity.pdbx_description
1 polymer ?
#
loop_
_entity_poly.entity_id
_entity_poly.type
_entity_poly.pdbx_seq_one_letter_code
_entity_poly.pdbx_strand_id
1 'polypeptide(L)'
;MDWAKLNTVLLTGFLALTAGCQLTLSSGLGNDNAATSGNYIVALQLTDTSDPENPVVIATPKITVIAEQEASMSIGEPNKQFIEIEVVINEGEPTIGTTEFSIIKGDRRASGKIMALVGQAAELQTSGFRIKVLIEPQFANRE
;
A
#
# COMPACT_ATOMS: atom_id res chain seq x y z
N MET A 1 9.22 -4.63 15.85
CA MET A 1 9.32 -4.12 15.89
C MET A 1 8.94 -3.03 15.67
N ASP A 2 8.89 -2.60 15.29
CA ASP A 2 8.75 -1.52 15.15
C ASP A 2 8.08 -1.06 14.09
N TRP A 3 7.33 -1.79 13.36
CA TRP A 3 6.50 -1.34 12.31
C TRP A 3 5.47 -0.38 12.81
N ALA A 4 4.94 -0.63 13.95
CA ALA A 4 3.96 0.27 14.50
C ALA A 4 4.58 1.61 14.77
N LYS A 5 5.77 1.61 15.23
CA LYS A 5 6.38 2.83 15.47
C LYS A 5 6.69 3.52 14.22
N LEU A 6 7.10 2.76 13.24
CA LEU A 6 7.37 3.32 12.01
C LEU A 6 6.19 3.99 11.50
N ASN A 7 5.08 3.34 11.59
CA ASN A 7 3.86 3.91 11.09
C ASN A 7 3.59 5.24 11.73
N THR A 8 3.83 5.33 12.98
CA THR A 8 3.59 6.57 13.66
C THR A 8 4.52 7.64 13.16
N VAL A 9 5.72 7.27 12.98
CA VAL A 9 6.67 8.22 12.51
C VAL A 9 6.30 8.70 11.13
N LEU A 10 5.80 7.80 10.33
CA LEU A 10 5.42 8.17 9.03
C LEU A 10 4.45 9.26 9.03
N LEU A 11 3.51 9.21 9.90
CA LEU A 11 2.54 10.22 9.91
C LEU A 11 3.14 11.56 10.10
N THR A 12 4.17 11.62 10.83
CA THR A 12 4.67 12.92 11.06
C THR A 12 5.65 13.28 10.02
N GLY A 13 6.20 12.40 9.51
CA GLY A 13 7.21 12.75 8.71
C GLY A 13 6.97 13.24 7.47
N PHE A 14 7.05 13.15 6.74
CA PHE A 14 6.82 13.43 5.67
C PHE A 14 7.22 14.18 4.86
N LEU A 15 7.42 14.40 4.36
CA LEU A 15 7.73 15.12 3.70
C LEU A 15 8.11 15.10 2.56
N ALA A 16 8.07 15.15 2.12
CA ALA A 16 8.60 15.17 1.19
C ALA A 16 8.48 14.85 0.01
N LEU A 17 8.73 14.56 -0.52
CA LEU A 17 8.67 14.14 -1.61
C LEU A 17 7.87 14.59 -2.43
N THR A 18 7.19 14.44 -2.48
CA THR A 18 6.27 14.82 -3.14
C THR A 18 6.41 15.44 -4.23
N ALA A 19 6.70 15.99 -4.24
CA ALA A 19 6.81 16.68 -5.17
C ALA A 19 6.68 16.21 -6.34
N GLY A 20 7.29 15.82 -6.67
CA GLY A 20 7.28 15.47 -7.82
C GLY A 20 6.15 15.35 -8.40
N CYS A 21 5.53 15.03 -7.89
CA CYS A 21 4.45 14.79 -8.42
C CYS A 21 3.94 15.68 -9.18
N GLN A 22 3.93 16.36 -9.00
CA GLN A 22 3.27 17.16 -9.65
C GLN A 22 3.61 17.35 -10.76
N LEU A 23 3.96 17.13 -11.03
CA LEU A 23 4.26 17.33 -12.06
C LEU A 23 3.79 16.83 -12.89
N THR A 24 3.42 16.41 -12.76
CA THR A 24 3.04 15.90 -13.41
C THR A 24 2.37 16.26 -14.13
N LEU A 25 2.07 16.43 -14.16
CA LEU A 25 1.42 16.62 -14.73
C LEU A 25 1.54 17.04 -15.67
N SER A 26 1.69 17.21 -15.78
CA SER A 26 1.82 17.53 -16.46
C SER A 26 1.83 17.35 -17.35
N SER A 27 1.65 17.06 -17.59
CA SER A 27 1.63 16.86 -18.29
C SER A 27 1.84 16.78 -19.17
N GLY A 28 1.78 16.55 -19.33
CA GLY A 28 1.79 16.29 -20.18
C GLY A 28 2.65 16.58 -20.95
N LEU A 29 2.96 16.93 -21.09
CA LEU A 29 3.68 17.26 -21.73
C LEU A 29 4.56 16.58 -21.85
N GLY A 30 4.65 16.22 -21.65
CA GLY A 30 5.38 15.72 -21.85
C GLY A 30 5.95 15.09 -21.61
N ASN A 31 5.86 14.99 -21.45
CA ASN A 31 6.49 14.49 -21.27
C ASN A 31 6.59 13.43 -20.62
N ASP A 32 6.90 13.01 -20.77
CA ASP A 32 7.25 11.86 -20.36
C ASP A 32 7.44 11.78 -18.99
N ASN A 33 8.00 12.56 -18.42
CA ASN A 33 8.17 12.50 -17.11
C ASN A 33 6.96 12.49 -16.42
N ALA A 34 6.07 13.19 -16.80
CA ALA A 34 4.80 13.23 -16.16
C ALA A 34 4.26 11.87 -16.08
N ALA A 35 4.50 11.13 -17.08
CA ALA A 35 3.93 9.82 -17.09
C ALA A 35 4.45 9.02 -15.94
N THR A 36 5.68 9.22 -15.59
CA THR A 36 6.16 8.42 -14.53
C THR A 36 5.68 8.89 -13.20
N SER A 37 5.42 10.14 -13.07
CA SER A 37 4.99 10.56 -11.77
C SER A 37 3.54 10.21 -11.68
N GLY A 38 3.04 9.84 -10.66
CA GLY A 38 1.66 9.48 -10.53
C GLY A 38 1.39 8.00 -10.58
N ASN A 39 2.39 7.20 -10.90
CA ASN A 39 2.21 5.77 -10.87
C ASN A 39 3.01 5.20 -9.71
N TYR A 40 2.39 4.31 -9.00
CA TYR A 40 3.02 3.73 -7.82
C TYR A 40 2.81 2.23 -7.78
N ILE A 41 3.72 1.54 -7.16
CA ILE A 41 3.56 0.12 -6.93
C ILE A 41 3.36 -0.05 -5.44
N VAL A 42 2.29 -0.71 -5.07
CA VAL A 42 2.00 -0.97 -3.68
C VAL A 42 2.20 -2.46 -3.45
N ALA A 43 3.15 -2.78 -2.61
CA ALA A 43 3.45 -4.17 -2.29
C ALA A 43 2.92 -4.44 -0.91
N LEU A 44 2.20 -5.54 -0.77
CA LEU A 44 1.66 -5.90 0.52
C LEU A 44 2.16 -7.28 0.91
N GLN A 45 2.21 -7.51 2.20
CA GLN A 45 2.49 -8.84 2.70
C GLN A 45 1.48 -9.11 3.79
N LEU A 46 0.67 -10.14 3.59
CA LEU A 46 -0.33 -10.48 4.57
C LEU A 46 0.08 -11.76 5.26
N THR A 47 0.11 -11.74 6.57
CA THR A 47 0.60 -12.85 7.35
C THR A 47 -0.45 -13.25 8.37
N ASP A 48 -0.68 -14.54 8.48
CA ASP A 48 -1.56 -15.08 9.49
C ASP A 48 -0.72 -15.27 10.74
N THR A 49 -1.06 -14.55 11.78
CA THR A 49 -0.29 -14.61 13.02
C THR A 49 -1.10 -15.24 14.14
N SER A 50 -2.12 -16.02 13.80
CA SER A 50 -2.91 -16.66 14.82
C SER A 50 -2.05 -17.59 15.67
N ASP A 51 -1.00 -18.14 15.10
CA ASP A 51 -0.04 -18.90 15.86
C ASP A 51 1.22 -18.04 15.93
N PRO A 52 1.45 -17.35 17.01
CA PRO A 52 2.58 -16.43 17.08
C PRO A 52 3.93 -17.08 16.87
N GLU A 53 4.01 -18.36 17.15
CA GLU A 53 5.28 -19.04 17.00
C GLU A 53 5.51 -19.49 15.58
N ASN A 54 4.45 -19.53 14.77
CA ASN A 54 4.57 -19.98 13.40
C ASN A 54 3.74 -19.09 12.49
N PRO A 55 4.15 -17.85 12.30
CA PRO A 55 3.39 -16.99 11.41
C PRO A 55 3.53 -17.49 9.98
N VAL A 56 2.45 -17.37 9.23
CA VAL A 56 2.42 -17.88 7.88
C VAL A 56 2.03 -16.77 6.92
N VAL A 57 2.85 -16.52 5.93
CA VAL A 57 2.53 -15.52 4.92
C VAL A 57 1.47 -16.12 4.02
N ILE A 58 0.34 -15.45 3.90
CA ILE A 58 -0.75 -15.99 3.11
C ILE A 58 -0.88 -15.33 1.75
N ALA A 59 -0.31 -14.15 1.56
CA ALA A 59 -0.34 -13.51 0.26
C ALA A 59 0.65 -12.37 0.21
N THR A 60 1.22 -12.14 -0.97
CA THR A 60 2.15 -11.03 -1.15
C THR A 60 1.78 -10.30 -2.44
N PRO A 61 0.63 -9.67 -2.50
CA PRO A 61 0.21 -9.05 -3.74
C PRO A 61 0.93 -7.75 -4.03
N LYS A 62 0.98 -7.40 -5.29
CA LYS A 62 1.47 -6.11 -5.72
C LYS A 62 0.44 -5.53 -6.66
N ILE A 63 0.23 -4.24 -6.56
CA ILE A 63 -0.77 -3.61 -7.40
C ILE A 63 -0.22 -2.27 -7.86
N THR A 64 -0.43 -1.94 -9.11
CA THR A 64 -0.02 -0.67 -9.65
C THR A 64 -1.17 0.31 -9.49
N VAL A 65 -0.90 1.46 -8.94
CA VAL A 65 -1.91 2.44 -8.62
C VAL A 65 -1.56 3.76 -9.28
N ILE A 66 -2.56 4.39 -9.89
CA ILE A 66 -2.37 5.71 -10.44
C ILE A 66 -2.85 6.68 -9.39
N ALA A 67 -2.04 7.70 -9.14
CA ALA A 67 -2.37 8.66 -8.10
C ALA A 67 -3.75 9.24 -8.28
N GLU A 68 -4.43 9.44 -7.18
CA GLU A 68 -5.76 10.02 -7.14
C GLU A 68 -6.84 9.13 -7.73
N GLN A 69 -6.50 7.90 -8.07
CA GLN A 69 -7.49 6.95 -8.56
C GLN A 69 -7.48 5.73 -7.69
N GLU A 70 -8.65 5.19 -7.43
CA GLU A 70 -8.74 4.03 -6.59
C GLU A 70 -8.39 2.77 -7.38
N ALA A 71 -7.61 1.90 -6.79
CA ALA A 71 -7.31 0.62 -7.41
C ALA A 71 -7.72 -0.45 -6.43
N SER A 72 -8.19 -1.57 -6.93
CA SER A 72 -8.61 -2.64 -6.04
C SER A 72 -8.24 -3.99 -6.61
N MET A 73 -8.14 -4.97 -5.74
CA MET A 73 -7.90 -6.32 -6.19
C MET A 73 -8.49 -7.28 -5.17
N SER A 74 -8.78 -8.48 -5.64
CA SER A 74 -9.29 -9.54 -4.79
C SER A 74 -8.45 -10.78 -5.04
N ILE A 75 -8.21 -11.53 -3.99
CA ILE A 75 -7.41 -12.74 -4.08
C ILE A 75 -8.11 -13.84 -3.33
N GLY A 76 -8.18 -15.01 -3.92
CA GLY A 76 -8.67 -16.18 -3.20
C GLY A 76 -10.08 -16.55 -3.53
N GLU A 77 -10.64 -17.37 -2.70
CA GLU A 77 -11.99 -17.89 -2.89
C GLU A 77 -12.88 -17.48 -1.74
N PRO A 78 -14.03 -16.93 -2.02
CA PRO A 78 -14.87 -16.39 -0.96
C PRO A 78 -15.19 -17.35 0.17
N ASN A 79 -15.28 -18.63 -0.13
CA ASN A 79 -15.65 -19.58 0.91
C ASN A 79 -14.47 -20.14 1.69
N LYS A 80 -13.27 -19.77 1.34
CA LYS A 80 -12.11 -20.32 2.00
C LYS A 80 -11.22 -19.22 2.52
N GLN A 81 -10.55 -18.56 1.65
CA GLN A 81 -9.68 -17.46 2.04
C GLN A 81 -9.85 -16.40 0.99
N PHE A 82 -10.30 -15.26 1.39
CA PHE A 82 -10.60 -14.19 0.45
C PHE A 82 -10.07 -12.88 0.98
N ILE A 83 -9.34 -12.18 0.15
CA ILE A 83 -8.70 -10.93 0.53
C ILE A 83 -9.10 -9.88 -0.48
N GLU A 84 -9.58 -8.76 0.02
CA GLU A 84 -9.90 -7.62 -0.82
C GLU A 84 -9.04 -6.46 -0.40
N ILE A 85 -8.51 -5.74 -1.35
CA ILE A 85 -7.62 -4.62 -1.08
C ILE A 85 -8.01 -3.47 -1.96
N GLU A 86 -8.11 -2.28 -1.39
CA GLU A 86 -8.35 -1.06 -2.13
C GLU A 86 -7.29 -0.07 -1.75
N VAL A 87 -6.73 0.62 -2.71
CA VAL A 87 -5.66 1.56 -2.47
C VAL A 87 -5.93 2.86 -3.20
N VAL A 88 -5.69 3.96 -2.53
CA VAL A 88 -5.73 5.27 -3.14
C VAL A 88 -4.46 6.00 -2.71
N ILE A 89 -3.78 6.61 -3.64
CA ILE A 89 -2.61 7.40 -3.32
C ILE A 89 -2.92 8.86 -3.56
N ASN A 90 -2.81 9.64 -2.50
CA ASN A 90 -3.07 11.06 -2.58
C ASN A 90 -1.74 11.79 -2.61
N GLU A 91 -1.45 12.41 -3.72
CA GLU A 91 -0.22 13.14 -3.86
C GLU A 91 -0.32 14.48 -3.16
N GLY A 92 0.75 14.88 -2.54
CA GLY A 92 0.75 16.11 -1.79
C GLY A 92 2.03 16.17 -1.00
N GLU A 93 1.98 16.88 0.09
CA GLU A 93 3.13 17.04 0.93
C GLU A 93 2.73 16.68 2.33
N PRO A 94 2.85 15.46 2.70
CA PRO A 94 3.52 14.38 1.94
C PRO A 94 2.54 13.61 1.08
N THR A 95 3.06 12.77 0.22
CA THR A 95 2.23 11.86 -0.56
C THR A 95 1.93 10.66 0.31
N ILE A 96 0.66 10.38 0.46
CA ILE A 96 0.22 9.32 1.36
C ILE A 96 -0.65 8.33 0.61
N GLY A 97 -0.37 7.06 0.83
CA GLY A 97 -1.23 6.03 0.30
C GLY A 97 -2.11 5.47 1.39
N THR A 98 -3.36 5.27 1.10
CA THR A 98 -4.30 4.67 2.03
C THR A 98 -4.70 3.33 1.47
N THR A 99 -4.51 2.28 2.26
CA THR A 99 -4.86 0.93 1.86
C THR A 99 -5.93 0.42 2.80
N GLU A 100 -7.05 0.00 2.24
CA GLU A 100 -8.09 -0.62 3.03
C GLU A 100 -8.09 -2.09 2.67
N PHE A 101 -8.27 -2.93 3.64
CA PHE A 101 -8.22 -4.35 3.38
C PHE A 101 -9.32 -5.08 4.15
N SER A 102 -9.69 -6.22 3.62
CA SER A 102 -10.64 -7.11 4.27
C SER A 102 -10.13 -8.52 4.04
N ILE A 103 -10.00 -9.29 5.10
CA ILE A 103 -9.52 -10.66 5.00
C ILE A 103 -10.53 -11.58 5.63
N ILE A 104 -10.85 -12.63 4.92
CA ILE A 104 -11.71 -13.68 5.44
C ILE A 104 -10.92 -14.97 5.29
N LYS A 105 -10.73 -15.69 6.37
CA LYS A 105 -10.05 -16.97 6.31
C LYS A 105 -10.79 -17.90 7.25
N GLY A 106 -11.60 -18.78 6.67
CA GLY A 106 -12.44 -19.65 7.44
C GLY A 106 -13.46 -18.83 8.22
N ASP A 107 -13.45 -18.99 9.52
CA ASP A 107 -14.34 -18.23 10.36
C ASP A 107 -13.77 -16.92 10.81
N ARG A 108 -12.56 -16.62 10.45
CA ARG A 108 -11.91 -15.42 10.94
C ARG A 108 -12.02 -14.31 9.94
N ARG A 109 -12.18 -13.11 10.44
CA ARG A 109 -12.29 -11.93 9.61
C ARG A 109 -11.47 -10.83 10.19
N ALA A 110 -10.89 -10.03 9.33
CA ALA A 110 -10.15 -8.86 9.74
C ALA A 110 -10.32 -7.81 8.69
N SER A 111 -10.36 -6.57 9.11
CA SER A 111 -10.39 -5.47 8.15
C SER A 111 -9.73 -4.29 8.81
N GLY A 112 -9.30 -3.36 8.01
CA GLY A 112 -8.66 -2.18 8.54
C GLY A 112 -8.18 -1.26 7.45
N LYS A 113 -7.49 -0.24 7.87
CA LYS A 113 -6.99 0.79 6.97
C LYS A 113 -5.59 1.13 7.41
N ILE A 114 -4.68 1.21 6.48
CA ILE A 114 -3.29 1.56 6.74
C ILE A 114 -2.94 2.75 5.90
N MET A 115 -2.33 3.76 6.51
CA MET A 115 -1.83 4.89 5.78
C MET A 115 -0.32 4.83 5.81
N ALA A 116 0.30 5.01 4.68
CA ALA A 116 1.74 4.91 4.57
C ALA A 116 2.29 6.01 3.69
N LEU A 117 3.47 6.47 4.03
CA LEU A 117 4.17 7.41 3.19
C LEU A 117 4.94 6.64 2.14
N VAL A 118 5.06 7.24 0.98
CA VAL A 118 5.79 6.60 -0.09
C VAL A 118 7.24 6.37 0.35
N GLY A 119 7.71 5.18 0.09
CA GLY A 119 9.08 4.82 0.43
C GLY A 119 9.28 4.29 1.83
N GLN A 120 8.23 4.25 2.63
CA GLN A 120 8.37 3.77 4.00
C GLN A 120 7.33 2.70 4.26
N ALA A 121 7.77 1.64 4.89
CA ALA A 121 6.85 0.54 5.17
C ALA A 121 5.97 0.86 6.35
N ALA A 122 4.76 0.39 6.31
CA ALA A 122 3.84 0.53 7.42
C ALA A 122 3.26 -0.84 7.71
N GLU A 123 2.81 -1.04 8.93
CA GLU A 123 2.33 -2.34 9.32
C GLU A 123 1.17 -2.20 10.29
N LEU A 124 0.23 -3.08 10.18
CA LEU A 124 -0.91 -3.12 11.08
C LEU A 124 -1.15 -4.56 11.49
N GLN A 125 -1.41 -4.78 12.76
CA GLN A 125 -1.78 -6.11 13.22
C GLN A 125 -3.21 -6.05 13.74
N THR A 126 -4.01 -6.99 13.33
CA THR A 126 -5.39 -6.99 13.75
C THR A 126 -5.97 -8.38 13.62
N SER A 127 -6.70 -8.84 14.63
CA SER A 127 -7.45 -10.10 14.57
C SER A 127 -6.66 -11.29 14.06
N GLY A 128 -5.42 -11.38 14.47
CA GLY A 128 -4.62 -12.53 14.08
C GLY A 128 -3.97 -12.43 12.72
N PHE A 129 -3.93 -11.23 12.15
CA PHE A 129 -3.25 -11.02 10.89
C PHE A 129 -2.32 -9.83 10.99
N ARG A 130 -1.28 -9.85 10.19
CA ARG A 130 -0.35 -8.74 10.10
C ARG A 130 -0.28 -8.32 8.65
N ILE A 131 -0.45 -7.06 8.40
CA ILE A 131 -0.44 -6.53 7.05
C ILE A 131 0.67 -5.50 6.94
N LYS A 132 1.59 -5.70 6.02
CA LYS A 132 2.64 -4.75 5.75
C LYS A 132 2.41 -4.14 4.41
N VAL A 133 2.66 -2.85 4.28
CA VAL A 133 2.46 -2.13 3.03
C VAL A 133 3.71 -1.32 2.73
N LEU A 134 4.16 -1.37 1.50
CA LEU A 134 5.25 -0.54 1.04
C LEU A 134 4.84 0.05 -0.30
N ILE A 135 4.90 1.37 -0.41
CA ILE A 135 4.51 2.07 -1.61
C ILE A 135 5.75 2.70 -2.22
N GLU A 136 5.98 2.44 -3.47
CA GLU A 136 7.12 3.00 -4.16
C GLU A 136 6.71 3.61 -5.47
N PRO A 137 7.33 4.70 -5.86
CA PRO A 137 6.99 5.29 -7.15
C PRO A 137 7.47 4.37 -8.26
N GLN A 138 6.71 4.32 -9.32
CA GLN A 138 7.10 3.54 -10.46
C GLN A 138 7.63 4.49 -11.51
N PHE A 139 8.89 4.40 -11.86
CA PHE A 139 9.47 5.29 -12.83
C PHE A 139 9.55 4.62 -14.19
N ALA A 140 9.36 5.40 -15.20
CA ALA A 140 9.46 4.87 -16.53
C ALA A 140 10.89 4.50 -16.76
N ASN A 141 11.06 3.39 -17.48
CA ASN A 141 12.32 3.00 -17.65
C ASN A 141 12.93 3.72 -18.71
N ARG A 142 13.79 4.42 -18.68
CA ARG A 142 14.23 5.17 -19.58
C ARG A 142 15.38 4.82 -20.01
N GLU A 143 15.78 4.38 -20.22
CA GLU A 143 16.86 4.05 -20.56
C GLU A 143 17.01 3.63 -21.29
#